data_a2fa801e55b2177f939f3f07c9420ef0
#
_entry.id   a2fa801e55b2177f939f3f07c9420ef0
#
_cell.length_a   1.000
_cell.length_b   1.000
_cell.length_c   1.000
_cell.angle_alpha   90.00
_cell.angle_beta   90.00
_cell.angle_gamma   90.00
#
_symmetry.space_group_name_H-M   'P 1'
#
loop_
_entity.id
_entity.type
_entity.pdbx_description
1 polymer ?
#
loop_
_entity_poly.entity_id
_entity_poly.type
_entity_poly.pdbx_seq_one_letter_code
_entity_poly.pdbx_strand_id
1 'polypeptide(L)'
;MGLDEHCSQVLSILKSANMKTSDFDYELPDELIAHYPIDSRSSSRLLVRLNEIEHRTFKDITNYFDEGDLLINNNTSVIPARIYGNKESGGSVELMLERELDDNNALVQIRSGNPPKAGTKMFFDQYEAKCIDRKDNFFVVHFVQSPSVIFNDIGHVPLPPYIKRHDEEIDKKRYATVYENKDFQNSVAAPTAGLHFDNELLQKIKNIGVETLSINLSVGAGTFQPVKTENIKDHKIHKEFVEVSDEIVDKVKQAKNNGKKIFAVGTTTLRAIETAFIEEKGYKDFTDLFIYPGFKFKAVDMLITNFHLPKSSLLMLVSAFIGFENTKKIYDVAVQEKYRFLSYGDAMLLKKNEV
;
A
#
# COMPACT_ATOMS: atom_id res chain seq x y z
N MET A 1 33.17 18.60 17.42
CA MET A 1 32.10 18.24 16.44
C MET A 1 31.48 16.87 16.70
N GLY A 2 32.04 15.95 17.48
CA GLY A 2 31.48 14.59 17.66
C GLY A 2 30.50 14.36 18.82
N LEU A 3 30.37 15.30 19.75
CA LEU A 3 29.49 15.13 20.94
C LEU A 3 28.02 15.52 20.69
N ASP A 4 27.77 16.48 19.78
CA ASP A 4 26.41 16.93 19.44
C ASP A 4 25.67 15.92 18.54
N GLU A 5 26.36 15.26 17.62
CA GLU A 5 25.75 14.24 16.74
C GLU A 5 25.37 12.98 17.54
N HIS A 6 26.20 12.55 18.47
CA HIS A 6 25.92 11.39 19.31
C HIS A 6 24.75 11.67 20.29
N CYS A 7 24.68 12.84 20.84
CA CYS A 7 23.57 13.28 21.70
C CYS A 7 22.26 13.40 20.92
N SER A 8 22.31 13.91 19.69
CA SER A 8 21.16 13.99 18.76
C SER A 8 20.64 12.61 18.34
N GLN A 9 21.53 11.65 18.05
CA GLN A 9 21.14 10.27 17.74
C GLN A 9 20.51 9.56 18.94
N VAL A 10 21.08 9.70 20.15
CA VAL A 10 20.54 9.10 21.37
C VAL A 10 19.17 9.71 21.70
N LEU A 11 18.99 11.02 21.55
CA LEU A 11 17.70 11.70 21.75
C LEU A 11 16.66 11.27 20.68
N SER A 12 17.07 11.03 19.45
CA SER A 12 16.20 10.50 18.37
C SER A 12 15.74 9.07 18.69
N ILE A 13 16.65 8.21 19.14
CA ILE A 13 16.34 6.83 19.55
C ILE A 13 15.43 6.82 20.79
N LEU A 14 15.66 7.68 21.77
CA LEU A 14 14.84 7.80 22.99
C LEU A 14 13.45 8.36 22.66
N LYS A 15 13.34 9.31 21.73
CA LYS A 15 12.03 9.81 21.23
C LYS A 15 11.28 8.73 20.47
N SER A 16 11.93 7.94 19.62
CA SER A 16 11.28 6.84 18.91
C SER A 16 10.83 5.70 19.85
N ALA A 17 11.45 5.59 21.04
CA ALA A 17 11.11 4.55 22.01
C ALA A 17 9.71 4.67 22.61
N ASN A 18 9.11 5.88 22.64
CA ASN A 18 7.84 6.17 23.31
C ASN A 18 6.81 6.87 22.40
N MET A 19 6.91 6.71 21.07
CA MET A 19 5.96 7.32 20.15
C MET A 19 4.57 6.69 20.27
N LYS A 20 3.56 7.55 20.31
CA LYS A 20 2.15 7.19 20.36
C LYS A 20 1.52 7.32 18.99
N THR A 21 0.48 6.54 18.75
CA THR A 21 -0.32 6.65 17.53
C THR A 21 -0.88 8.06 17.34
N SER A 22 -1.21 8.76 18.45
CA SER A 22 -1.66 10.16 18.43
C SER A 22 -0.62 11.15 17.90
N ASP A 23 0.67 10.84 17.97
CA ASP A 23 1.72 11.72 17.45
C ASP A 23 1.67 11.83 15.91
N PHE A 24 1.09 10.82 15.25
CA PHE A 24 0.88 10.74 13.81
C PHE A 24 -0.51 11.24 13.38
N ASP A 25 -1.14 12.07 14.21
CA ASP A 25 -2.41 12.69 13.88
C ASP A 25 -2.20 14.00 13.14
N TYR A 26 -3.11 14.30 12.21
CA TYR A 26 -3.24 15.58 11.56
C TYR A 26 -4.69 15.75 11.09
N GLU A 27 -5.11 16.99 10.88
CA GLU A 27 -6.45 17.28 10.37
C GLU A 27 -6.49 17.06 8.85
N LEU A 28 -7.29 16.10 8.41
CA LEU A 28 -7.55 15.82 6.99
C LEU A 28 -8.99 16.20 6.66
N PRO A 29 -9.21 17.31 5.94
CA PRO A 29 -10.54 17.66 5.46
C PRO A 29 -11.13 16.61 4.50
N ASP A 30 -12.38 16.22 4.70
CA ASP A 30 -13.05 15.19 3.90
C ASP A 30 -13.08 15.53 2.41
N GLU A 31 -13.15 16.80 2.04
CA GLU A 31 -13.13 17.29 0.66
C GLU A 31 -11.81 17.05 -0.07
N LEU A 32 -10.72 16.80 0.64
CA LEU A 32 -9.42 16.46 0.04
C LEU A 32 -9.29 14.96 -0.28
N ILE A 33 -10.19 14.12 0.22
CA ILE A 33 -10.19 12.70 -0.07
C ILE A 33 -10.70 12.46 -1.50
N ALA A 34 -9.85 11.91 -2.36
CA ALA A 34 -10.20 11.66 -3.74
C ALA A 34 -11.09 10.41 -3.89
N HIS A 35 -12.35 10.59 -4.27
CA HIS A 35 -13.28 9.50 -4.53
C HIS A 35 -13.21 8.97 -5.96
N TYR A 36 -12.69 9.75 -6.91
CA TYR A 36 -12.53 9.40 -8.32
C TYR A 36 -11.11 9.68 -8.80
N PRO A 37 -10.60 8.85 -9.73
CA PRO A 37 -9.33 9.14 -10.38
C PRO A 37 -9.45 10.38 -11.27
N ILE A 38 -8.35 11.08 -11.51
CA ILE A 38 -8.27 12.13 -12.53
C ILE A 38 -8.25 11.50 -13.94
N ASP A 39 -8.51 12.28 -14.98
CA ASP A 39 -8.66 11.76 -16.36
C ASP A 39 -7.40 11.04 -16.85
N SER A 40 -6.23 11.65 -16.74
CA SER A 40 -4.95 11.05 -17.10
C SER A 40 -4.14 10.68 -15.87
N ARG A 41 -3.57 9.45 -15.83
CA ARG A 41 -2.79 8.94 -14.70
C ARG A 41 -1.64 9.85 -14.32
N SER A 42 -0.83 10.25 -15.30
CA SER A 42 0.38 11.06 -15.09
C SER A 42 0.12 12.57 -14.92
N SER A 43 -1.15 13.00 -14.96
CA SER A 43 -1.52 14.41 -14.72
C SER A 43 -1.86 14.73 -13.26
N SER A 44 -1.76 13.77 -12.32
CA SER A 44 -1.85 14.07 -10.89
C SER A 44 -0.75 15.05 -10.46
N ARG A 45 -1.00 15.77 -9.37
CA ARG A 45 0.04 16.60 -8.78
C ARG A 45 1.11 15.74 -8.12
N LEU A 46 2.32 16.25 -8.07
CA LEU A 46 3.46 15.63 -7.42
C LEU A 46 4.09 16.63 -6.45
N LEU A 47 4.06 16.31 -5.16
CA LEU A 47 4.85 17.01 -4.16
C LEU A 47 6.22 16.35 -4.09
N VAL A 48 7.27 17.08 -4.41
CA VAL A 48 8.64 16.60 -4.36
C VAL A 48 9.33 17.13 -3.11
N ARG A 49 9.96 16.26 -2.34
CA ARG A 49 10.79 16.62 -1.21
C ARG A 49 12.14 15.92 -1.32
N LEU A 50 13.12 16.63 -1.87
CA LEU A 50 14.52 16.24 -1.84
C LEU A 50 15.23 17.03 -0.72
N ASN A 51 15.59 18.28 -0.98
CA ASN A 51 16.12 19.22 0.01
C ASN A 51 15.03 20.21 0.42
N GLU A 52 14.27 20.71 -0.55
CA GLU A 52 13.16 21.64 -0.39
C GLU A 52 11.86 20.99 -0.90
N ILE A 53 10.73 21.64 -0.62
CA ILE A 53 9.42 21.22 -1.14
C ILE A 53 9.20 21.92 -2.48
N GLU A 54 8.89 21.11 -3.51
CA GLU A 54 8.55 21.57 -4.84
C GLU A 54 7.16 21.03 -5.23
N HIS A 55 6.42 21.81 -6.00
CA HIS A 55 5.12 21.43 -6.56
C HIS A 55 5.26 21.18 -8.05
N ARG A 56 4.94 19.97 -8.49
CA ARG A 56 5.08 19.49 -9.87
C ARG A 56 3.83 18.74 -10.31
N THR A 57 3.83 18.30 -11.56
CA THR A 57 2.91 17.30 -12.09
C THR A 57 3.63 15.96 -12.13
N PHE A 58 2.91 14.85 -11.98
CA PHE A 58 3.53 13.52 -11.90
C PHE A 58 4.37 13.17 -13.13
N LYS A 59 3.97 13.64 -14.33
CA LYS A 59 4.77 13.49 -15.56
C LYS A 59 6.18 14.05 -15.47
N ASP A 60 6.40 15.05 -14.58
CA ASP A 60 7.70 15.71 -14.40
C ASP A 60 8.66 14.84 -13.55
N ILE A 61 8.22 13.68 -13.08
CA ILE A 61 9.03 12.74 -12.30
C ILE A 61 10.28 12.27 -13.06
N THR A 62 10.23 12.30 -14.40
CA THR A 62 11.37 11.99 -15.26
C THR A 62 12.60 12.87 -15.00
N ASN A 63 12.41 14.08 -14.48
CA ASN A 63 13.49 15.03 -14.18
C ASN A 63 14.34 14.63 -12.96
N TYR A 64 13.94 13.60 -12.22
CA TYR A 64 14.59 13.16 -10.99
C TYR A 64 15.37 11.85 -11.15
N PHE A 65 15.28 11.23 -12.34
CA PHE A 65 16.03 10.02 -12.69
C PHE A 65 17.32 10.34 -13.43
N ASP A 66 18.34 9.54 -13.17
CA ASP A 66 19.58 9.49 -13.91
C ASP A 66 19.74 8.12 -14.58
N GLU A 67 20.55 8.04 -15.65
CA GLU A 67 20.89 6.79 -16.30
C GLU A 67 21.51 5.79 -15.30
N GLY A 68 20.99 4.56 -15.31
CA GLY A 68 21.41 3.47 -14.42
C GLY A 68 20.72 3.45 -13.06
N ASP A 69 19.81 4.42 -12.74
CA ASP A 69 18.92 4.31 -11.60
C ASP A 69 17.95 3.12 -11.77
N LEU A 70 17.43 2.60 -10.65
CA LEU A 70 16.43 1.52 -10.66
C LEU A 70 15.07 2.03 -10.20
N LEU A 71 14.02 1.67 -10.96
CA LEU A 71 12.62 1.88 -10.59
C LEU A 71 11.99 0.54 -10.22
N ILE A 72 11.67 0.32 -8.95
CA ILE A 72 11.09 -0.93 -8.47
C ILE A 72 9.61 -0.73 -8.19
N ASN A 73 8.77 -1.60 -8.76
CA ASN A 73 7.32 -1.55 -8.58
C ASN A 73 6.76 -2.88 -8.05
N ASN A 74 5.54 -2.85 -7.53
CA ASN A 74 4.77 -4.02 -7.13
C ASN A 74 3.80 -4.37 -8.27
N ASN A 75 4.00 -5.52 -8.92
CA ASN A 75 3.22 -5.96 -10.07
C ASN A 75 2.00 -6.83 -9.71
N THR A 76 1.62 -6.85 -8.43
CA THR A 76 0.42 -7.60 -8.02
C THR A 76 -0.83 -7.14 -8.76
N SER A 77 -1.73 -8.07 -9.07
CA SER A 77 -3.03 -7.79 -9.68
C SER A 77 -4.15 -7.88 -8.65
N VAL A 78 -5.11 -6.96 -8.75
CA VAL A 78 -6.25 -6.90 -7.85
C VAL A 78 -7.33 -7.85 -8.33
N ILE A 79 -7.82 -8.71 -7.42
CA ILE A 79 -8.98 -9.55 -7.68
C ILE A 79 -10.28 -8.78 -7.39
N PRO A 80 -11.41 -9.14 -8.02
CA PRO A 80 -12.74 -8.60 -7.68
C PRO A 80 -13.21 -9.15 -6.32
N ALA A 81 -12.54 -8.75 -5.25
CA ALA A 81 -12.59 -9.40 -3.93
C ALA A 81 -13.86 -9.08 -3.11
N ARG A 82 -14.82 -8.32 -3.62
CA ARG A 82 -16.01 -7.91 -2.89
C ARG A 82 -17.28 -8.45 -3.52
N ILE A 83 -18.15 -9.07 -2.72
CA ILE A 83 -19.48 -9.52 -3.17
C ILE A 83 -20.56 -9.03 -2.20
N TYR A 84 -21.76 -8.76 -2.73
CA TYR A 84 -22.91 -8.30 -1.98
C TYR A 84 -24.03 -9.33 -2.04
N GLY A 85 -24.72 -9.53 -0.92
CA GLY A 85 -25.80 -10.52 -0.84
C GLY A 85 -26.67 -10.33 0.39
N ASN A 86 -27.43 -11.38 0.72
CA ASN A 86 -28.32 -11.38 1.85
C ASN A 86 -28.15 -12.65 2.69
N LYS A 87 -28.36 -12.52 3.99
CA LYS A 87 -28.50 -13.67 4.89
C LYS A 87 -29.87 -14.33 4.70
N GLU A 88 -30.01 -15.57 5.08
CA GLU A 88 -31.28 -16.30 5.11
C GLU A 88 -32.40 -15.51 5.85
N SER A 89 -32.04 -14.70 6.85
CA SER A 89 -32.96 -13.81 7.58
C SER A 89 -33.35 -12.55 6.83
N GLY A 90 -32.90 -12.35 5.58
CA GLY A 90 -33.14 -11.16 4.74
C GLY A 90 -32.23 -9.98 4.98
N GLY A 91 -31.36 -10.01 6.01
CA GLY A 91 -30.44 -8.92 6.28
C GLY A 91 -29.29 -8.88 5.27
N SER A 92 -28.95 -7.67 4.76
CA SER A 92 -27.84 -7.49 3.82
C SER A 92 -26.50 -7.88 4.41
N VAL A 93 -25.61 -8.38 3.55
CA VAL A 93 -24.25 -8.79 3.87
C VAL A 93 -23.31 -8.41 2.73
N GLU A 94 -22.14 -7.88 3.09
CA GLU A 94 -21.01 -7.62 2.19
C GLU A 94 -19.87 -8.52 2.64
N LEU A 95 -19.30 -9.30 1.72
CA LEU A 95 -18.08 -10.06 1.94
C LEU A 95 -16.91 -9.44 1.20
N MET A 96 -15.79 -9.34 1.89
CA MET A 96 -14.49 -9.00 1.31
C MET A 96 -13.57 -10.22 1.48
N LEU A 97 -13.13 -10.80 0.37
CA LEU A 97 -12.17 -11.89 0.38
C LEU A 97 -10.83 -11.42 0.96
N GLU A 98 -10.30 -12.18 1.90
CA GLU A 98 -8.92 -11.98 2.41
C GLU A 98 -7.98 -12.98 1.74
N ARG A 99 -8.38 -14.26 1.73
CA ARG A 99 -7.67 -15.35 1.02
C ARG A 99 -8.52 -16.60 0.98
N GLU A 100 -8.25 -17.41 0.00
CA GLU A 100 -8.76 -18.80 -0.05
C GLU A 100 -8.00 -19.67 0.96
N LEU A 101 -8.72 -20.61 1.58
CA LEU A 101 -8.14 -21.58 2.51
C LEU A 101 -7.99 -22.95 1.84
N ASP A 102 -8.93 -23.29 1.00
CA ASP A 102 -9.00 -24.47 0.14
C ASP A 102 -10.03 -24.25 -0.98
N ASP A 103 -10.35 -25.29 -1.73
CA ASP A 103 -11.23 -25.25 -2.92
C ASP A 103 -12.63 -24.64 -2.66
N ASN A 104 -13.13 -24.72 -1.42
CA ASN A 104 -14.47 -24.29 -1.08
C ASN A 104 -14.53 -23.34 0.13
N ASN A 105 -13.43 -23.14 0.83
CA ASN A 105 -13.42 -22.30 2.02
C ASN A 105 -12.55 -21.06 1.82
N ALA A 106 -13.05 -19.92 2.30
CA ALA A 106 -12.30 -18.69 2.29
C ALA A 106 -12.33 -17.98 3.65
N LEU A 107 -11.27 -17.28 3.94
CA LEU A 107 -11.18 -16.29 4.99
C LEU A 107 -11.68 -14.96 4.42
N VAL A 108 -12.71 -14.37 5.05
CA VAL A 108 -13.34 -13.15 4.57
C VAL A 108 -13.57 -12.16 5.70
N GLN A 109 -13.60 -10.87 5.38
CA GLN A 109 -14.21 -9.88 6.25
C GLN A 109 -15.69 -9.80 5.90
N ILE A 110 -16.56 -9.66 6.93
CA ILE A 110 -18.01 -9.51 6.73
C ILE A 110 -18.47 -8.18 7.32
N ARG A 111 -19.15 -7.39 6.49
CA ARG A 111 -19.88 -6.21 6.90
C ARG A 111 -21.38 -6.49 6.85
N SER A 112 -22.05 -6.34 8.00
CA SER A 112 -23.47 -6.57 8.14
C SER A 112 -23.96 -5.89 9.41
N GLY A 113 -25.24 -5.46 9.45
CA GLY A 113 -25.85 -4.88 10.66
C GLY A 113 -25.76 -5.83 11.88
N ASN A 114 -25.97 -7.13 11.67
CA ASN A 114 -25.73 -8.17 12.65
C ASN A 114 -24.80 -9.20 12.03
N PRO A 115 -23.55 -9.36 12.54
CA PRO A 115 -22.62 -10.35 12.01
C PRO A 115 -23.20 -11.77 12.02
N PRO A 116 -22.97 -12.57 10.97
CA PRO A 116 -23.47 -13.93 10.91
C PRO A 116 -22.81 -14.80 12.00
N LYS A 117 -23.59 -15.72 12.57
CA LYS A 117 -23.11 -16.78 13.45
C LYS A 117 -22.70 -17.99 12.63
N ALA A 118 -21.90 -18.90 13.22
CA ALA A 118 -21.64 -20.20 12.62
C ALA A 118 -22.96 -20.91 12.28
N GLY A 119 -23.04 -21.46 11.07
CA GLY A 119 -24.25 -22.09 10.53
C GLY A 119 -25.13 -21.15 9.70
N THR A 120 -24.97 -19.82 9.76
CA THR A 120 -25.78 -18.85 8.98
C THR A 120 -25.55 -19.05 7.49
N LYS A 121 -26.63 -19.23 6.73
CA LYS A 121 -26.61 -19.24 5.26
C LYS A 121 -26.67 -17.83 4.72
N MET A 122 -25.96 -17.63 3.62
CA MET A 122 -25.89 -16.37 2.88
C MET A 122 -26.01 -16.66 1.38
N PHE A 123 -26.66 -15.74 0.66
CA PHE A 123 -26.95 -15.85 -0.77
C PHE A 123 -26.38 -14.65 -1.51
N PHE A 124 -25.63 -14.93 -2.57
CA PHE A 124 -24.96 -13.97 -3.44
C PHE A 124 -25.35 -14.29 -4.87
N ASP A 125 -26.33 -13.57 -5.41
CA ASP A 125 -27.00 -13.88 -6.68
C ASP A 125 -27.41 -15.37 -6.74
N GLN A 126 -26.82 -16.16 -7.62
CA GLN A 126 -27.07 -17.60 -7.76
C GLN A 126 -26.24 -18.49 -6.80
N TYR A 127 -25.36 -17.91 -6.00
CA TYR A 127 -24.43 -18.66 -5.16
C TYR A 127 -24.88 -18.72 -3.70
N GLU A 128 -24.73 -19.89 -3.07
CA GLU A 128 -24.95 -20.07 -1.65
C GLU A 128 -23.61 -20.20 -0.91
N ALA A 129 -23.53 -19.59 0.25
CA ALA A 129 -22.41 -19.73 1.16
C ALA A 129 -22.89 -19.89 2.60
N LYS A 130 -22.02 -20.43 3.47
CA LYS A 130 -22.31 -20.67 4.88
C LYS A 130 -21.19 -20.19 5.75
N CYS A 131 -21.49 -19.39 6.75
CA CYS A 131 -20.53 -19.03 7.80
C CYS A 131 -20.20 -20.29 8.62
N ILE A 132 -18.91 -20.68 8.68
CA ILE A 132 -18.46 -21.87 9.41
C ILE A 132 -17.92 -21.49 10.77
N ASP A 133 -17.08 -20.44 10.83
CA ASP A 133 -16.37 -20.05 12.05
C ASP A 133 -16.04 -18.56 12.02
N ARG A 134 -15.61 -18.02 13.15
CA ARG A 134 -15.09 -16.68 13.28
C ARG A 134 -13.69 -16.73 13.89
N LYS A 135 -12.73 -16.09 13.23
CA LYS A 135 -11.34 -15.95 13.67
C LYS A 135 -11.01 -14.46 13.82
N ASP A 136 -11.01 -13.95 15.04
CA ASP A 136 -10.79 -12.55 15.36
C ASP A 136 -11.74 -11.60 14.60
N ASN A 137 -11.20 -10.82 13.65
CA ASN A 137 -11.97 -9.91 12.79
C ASN A 137 -12.43 -10.56 11.48
N PHE A 138 -12.08 -11.82 11.23
CA PHE A 138 -12.40 -12.57 10.01
C PHE A 138 -13.41 -13.67 10.28
N PHE A 139 -14.02 -14.13 9.19
CA PHE A 139 -14.93 -15.27 9.17
C PHE A 139 -14.40 -16.33 8.21
N VAL A 140 -14.58 -17.60 8.58
CA VAL A 140 -14.41 -18.72 7.66
C VAL A 140 -15.76 -18.98 7.01
N VAL A 141 -15.81 -18.87 5.70
CA VAL A 141 -17.03 -19.08 4.92
C VAL A 141 -16.81 -20.22 3.95
N HIS A 142 -17.74 -21.16 3.96
CA HIS A 142 -17.82 -22.25 3.00
C HIS A 142 -18.73 -21.85 1.85
N PHE A 143 -18.27 -22.02 0.63
CA PHE A 143 -19.00 -21.78 -0.62
C PHE A 143 -19.33 -23.10 -1.30
N VAL A 144 -20.45 -23.17 -2.01
CA VAL A 144 -20.85 -24.36 -2.77
C VAL A 144 -19.93 -24.60 -3.98
N GLN A 145 -19.34 -23.51 -4.52
CA GLN A 145 -18.33 -23.54 -5.58
C GLN A 145 -17.05 -22.84 -5.10
N SER A 146 -15.97 -23.01 -5.87
CA SER A 146 -14.71 -22.35 -5.54
C SER A 146 -14.88 -20.83 -5.37
N PRO A 147 -14.35 -20.22 -4.29
CA PRO A 147 -14.41 -18.79 -4.08
C PRO A 147 -13.88 -17.99 -5.30
N SER A 148 -12.77 -18.44 -5.91
CA SER A 148 -12.22 -17.77 -7.11
C SER A 148 -13.22 -17.71 -8.26
N VAL A 149 -14.00 -18.78 -8.51
CA VAL A 149 -15.04 -18.79 -9.54
C VAL A 149 -16.13 -17.77 -9.23
N ILE A 150 -16.62 -17.76 -7.98
CA ILE A 150 -17.69 -16.87 -7.53
C ILE A 150 -17.26 -15.41 -7.61
N PHE A 151 -16.08 -15.10 -7.03
CA PHE A 151 -15.58 -13.73 -7.01
C PHE A 151 -15.21 -13.21 -8.40
N ASN A 152 -14.80 -14.07 -9.33
CA ASN A 152 -14.56 -13.66 -10.72
C ASN A 152 -15.87 -13.41 -11.48
N ASP A 153 -16.97 -14.10 -11.14
CA ASP A 153 -18.27 -13.96 -11.83
C ASP A 153 -19.05 -12.73 -11.35
N ILE A 154 -19.24 -12.61 -10.03
CA ILE A 154 -20.10 -11.57 -9.43
C ILE A 154 -19.33 -10.55 -8.56
N GLY A 155 -18.00 -10.63 -8.56
CA GLY A 155 -17.18 -9.78 -7.72
C GLY A 155 -17.05 -8.35 -8.21
N HIS A 156 -16.89 -7.46 -7.26
CA HIS A 156 -16.67 -6.03 -7.40
C HIS A 156 -15.24 -5.63 -7.06
N VAL A 157 -14.79 -4.54 -7.65
CA VAL A 157 -13.49 -3.95 -7.30
C VAL A 157 -13.49 -3.58 -5.81
N PRO A 158 -12.52 -4.06 -5.03
CA PRO A 158 -12.49 -3.84 -3.58
C PRO A 158 -11.97 -2.43 -3.23
N LEU A 159 -12.74 -1.40 -3.60
CA LEU A 159 -12.37 -0.01 -3.29
C LEU A 159 -12.18 0.16 -1.78
N PRO A 160 -11.17 0.95 -1.34
CA PRO A 160 -10.92 1.23 0.06
C PRO A 160 -12.12 1.87 0.77
N PRO A 161 -12.30 1.68 2.09
CA PRO A 161 -13.49 2.13 2.81
C PRO A 161 -13.68 3.65 2.88
N TYR A 162 -12.63 4.43 2.62
CA TYR A 162 -12.73 5.90 2.53
C TYR A 162 -13.29 6.37 1.19
N ILE A 163 -13.35 5.52 0.17
CA ILE A 163 -14.10 5.78 -1.06
C ILE A 163 -15.56 5.38 -0.79
N LYS A 164 -16.37 6.37 -0.39
CA LYS A 164 -17.76 6.17 0.09
C LYS A 164 -18.74 6.01 -1.08
N ARG A 165 -18.44 5.14 -2.05
CA ARG A 165 -19.30 4.80 -3.18
C ARG A 165 -19.10 3.34 -3.59
N HIS A 166 -20.03 2.79 -4.37
CA HIS A 166 -19.81 1.52 -5.06
C HIS A 166 -18.79 1.70 -6.18
N ASP A 167 -18.18 0.59 -6.58
CA ASP A 167 -17.31 0.56 -7.75
C ASP A 167 -18.13 0.77 -9.04
N GLU A 168 -17.50 1.36 -10.02
CA GLU A 168 -18.02 1.66 -11.34
C GLU A 168 -17.11 1.05 -12.41
N GLU A 169 -17.55 1.01 -13.69
CA GLU A 169 -16.74 0.47 -14.79
C GLU A 169 -15.37 1.14 -14.93
N ILE A 170 -15.29 2.41 -14.55
CA ILE A 170 -14.00 3.14 -14.55
C ILE A 170 -13.00 2.51 -13.56
N ASP A 171 -13.46 1.98 -12.44
CA ASP A 171 -12.59 1.43 -11.40
C ASP A 171 -11.93 0.13 -11.84
N LYS A 172 -12.62 -0.69 -12.64
CA LYS A 172 -12.05 -1.92 -13.23
C LYS A 172 -10.77 -1.63 -14.02
N LYS A 173 -10.69 -0.45 -14.66
CA LYS A 173 -9.51 -0.02 -15.44
C LYS A 173 -8.55 0.84 -14.61
N ARG A 174 -9.07 1.66 -13.71
CA ARG A 174 -8.27 2.69 -13.04
C ARG A 174 -7.72 2.24 -11.70
N TYR A 175 -8.34 1.24 -11.03
CA TYR A 175 -7.84 0.64 -9.79
C TYR A 175 -6.90 -0.55 -10.04
N ALA A 176 -6.19 -0.51 -11.17
CA ALA A 176 -5.16 -1.46 -11.59
C ALA A 176 -3.96 -0.70 -12.15
N THR A 177 -2.74 -1.19 -11.93
CA THR A 177 -1.53 -0.61 -12.51
C THR A 177 -1.35 -1.06 -13.96
N VAL A 178 -0.63 -0.27 -14.77
CA VAL A 178 -0.37 -0.63 -16.19
C VAL A 178 0.68 -1.75 -16.33
N TYR A 179 1.31 -2.14 -15.24
CA TYR A 179 2.33 -3.18 -15.15
C TYR A 179 1.91 -4.36 -14.27
N GLU A 180 0.61 -4.48 -13.94
CA GLU A 180 0.12 -5.64 -13.21
C GLU A 180 0.42 -6.94 -13.95
N ASN A 181 0.78 -7.97 -13.22
CA ASN A 181 0.92 -9.32 -13.75
C ASN A 181 -0.24 -10.19 -13.25
N LYS A 182 -1.08 -10.64 -14.19
CA LYS A 182 -2.27 -11.43 -13.87
C LYS A 182 -1.97 -12.83 -13.33
N ASP A 183 -0.75 -13.31 -13.47
CA ASP A 183 -0.32 -14.56 -12.81
C ASP A 183 -0.22 -14.41 -11.27
N PHE A 184 -0.17 -13.17 -10.78
CA PHE A 184 -0.17 -12.81 -9.37
C PHE A 184 -1.50 -12.16 -8.95
N GLN A 185 -2.63 -12.77 -9.31
CA GLN A 185 -3.96 -12.34 -8.89
C GLN A 185 -4.24 -12.77 -7.44
N ASN A 186 -3.72 -12.03 -6.47
CA ASN A 186 -3.81 -12.37 -5.05
C ASN A 186 -3.93 -11.16 -4.12
N SER A 187 -4.15 -9.96 -4.67
CA SER A 187 -4.30 -8.74 -3.88
C SER A 187 -5.75 -8.27 -3.81
N VAL A 188 -6.17 -7.87 -2.62
CA VAL A 188 -7.47 -7.22 -2.39
C VAL A 188 -7.37 -5.69 -2.34
N ALA A 189 -6.19 -5.15 -2.63
CA ALA A 189 -5.97 -3.72 -2.81
C ALA A 189 -4.88 -3.46 -3.86
N ALA A 190 -5.05 -2.40 -4.65
CA ALA A 190 -4.05 -1.98 -5.61
C ALA A 190 -2.82 -1.37 -4.93
N PRO A 191 -1.61 -1.52 -5.48
CA PRO A 191 -0.44 -0.74 -5.09
C PRO A 191 -0.59 0.68 -5.64
N THR A 192 -1.34 1.53 -4.92
CA THR A 192 -1.98 2.75 -5.43
C THR A 192 -1.00 3.82 -5.91
N ALA A 193 0.23 3.87 -5.41
CA ALA A 193 1.26 4.74 -5.97
C ALA A 193 1.60 4.43 -7.45
N GLY A 194 1.36 3.18 -7.87
CA GLY A 194 1.52 2.76 -9.25
C GLY A 194 0.43 3.27 -10.20
N LEU A 195 -0.72 3.71 -9.65
CA LEU A 195 -1.82 4.21 -10.47
C LEU A 195 -1.52 5.52 -11.19
N HIS A 196 -0.47 6.21 -10.81
CA HIS A 196 0.01 7.43 -11.44
C HIS A 196 0.79 7.18 -12.74
N PHE A 197 1.32 5.97 -12.93
CA PHE A 197 2.07 5.62 -14.12
C PHE A 197 1.15 5.23 -15.28
N ASP A 198 1.51 5.68 -16.47
CA ASP A 198 1.00 5.19 -17.74
C ASP A 198 2.16 4.65 -18.60
N ASN A 199 1.82 3.96 -19.70
CA ASN A 199 2.81 3.33 -20.55
C ASN A 199 3.75 4.36 -21.22
N GLU A 200 3.26 5.55 -21.53
CA GLU A 200 4.07 6.62 -22.13
C GLU A 200 5.15 7.10 -21.14
N LEU A 201 4.78 7.32 -19.89
CA LEU A 201 5.70 7.73 -18.85
C LEU A 201 6.76 6.65 -18.56
N LEU A 202 6.36 5.38 -18.47
CA LEU A 202 7.30 4.27 -18.29
C LEU A 202 8.28 4.16 -19.46
N GLN A 203 7.82 4.40 -20.70
CA GLN A 203 8.71 4.41 -21.85
C GLN A 203 9.70 5.58 -21.82
N LYS A 204 9.27 6.77 -21.36
CA LYS A 204 10.17 7.93 -21.16
C LYS A 204 11.24 7.62 -20.10
N ILE A 205 10.86 7.01 -18.98
CA ILE A 205 11.79 6.59 -17.93
C ILE A 205 12.80 5.59 -18.45
N LYS A 206 12.35 4.58 -19.21
CA LYS A 206 13.23 3.60 -19.86
C LYS A 206 14.21 4.26 -20.84
N ASN A 207 13.77 5.29 -21.58
CA ASN A 207 14.63 6.00 -22.55
C ASN A 207 15.73 6.84 -21.86
N ILE A 208 15.57 7.17 -20.57
CA ILE A 208 16.64 7.81 -19.75
C ILE A 208 17.73 6.79 -19.41
N GLY A 209 17.46 5.48 -19.54
CA GLY A 209 18.38 4.42 -19.12
C GLY A 209 18.08 3.89 -17.74
N VAL A 210 16.86 4.12 -17.19
CA VAL A 210 16.39 3.57 -15.93
C VAL A 210 15.87 2.16 -16.17
N GLU A 211 16.38 1.19 -15.43
CA GLU A 211 15.85 -0.17 -15.44
C GLU A 211 14.64 -0.29 -14.49
N THR A 212 13.54 -0.86 -15.01
CA THR A 212 12.34 -1.13 -14.21
C THR A 212 12.34 -2.59 -13.77
N LEU A 213 12.24 -2.81 -12.46
CA LEU A 213 12.15 -4.13 -11.84
C LEU A 213 10.80 -4.30 -11.14
N SER A 214 10.28 -5.51 -11.14
CA SER A 214 9.00 -5.81 -10.50
C SER A 214 9.16 -6.85 -9.40
N ILE A 215 8.60 -6.53 -8.22
CA ILE A 215 8.41 -7.48 -7.12
C ILE A 215 6.94 -7.84 -7.01
N ASN A 216 6.63 -8.88 -6.27
CA ASN A 216 5.26 -9.17 -5.87
C ASN A 216 5.09 -9.01 -4.35
N LEU A 217 4.10 -8.24 -3.94
CA LEU A 217 3.57 -8.22 -2.58
C LEU A 217 2.05 -8.25 -2.67
N SER A 218 1.48 -9.31 -2.11
CA SER A 218 0.02 -9.50 -2.03
C SER A 218 -0.56 -8.62 -0.94
N VAL A 219 -1.29 -7.58 -1.34
CA VAL A 219 -1.88 -6.62 -0.41
C VAL A 219 -3.18 -7.18 0.16
N GLY A 220 -3.21 -7.41 1.48
CA GLY A 220 -4.40 -7.85 2.21
C GLY A 220 -5.34 -6.70 2.59
N ALA A 221 -6.60 -7.03 2.89
CA ALA A 221 -7.60 -6.05 3.36
C ALA A 221 -7.22 -5.38 4.70
N GLY A 222 -6.30 -5.98 5.44
CA GLY A 222 -5.74 -5.42 6.68
C GLY A 222 -5.01 -4.09 6.49
N THR A 223 -4.52 -3.79 5.29
CA THR A 223 -3.83 -2.53 4.95
C THR A 223 -4.70 -1.29 5.20
N PHE A 224 -6.03 -1.42 5.13
CA PHE A 224 -6.96 -0.32 5.39
C PHE A 224 -7.35 -0.17 6.87
N GLN A 225 -6.87 -1.05 7.76
CA GLN A 225 -7.23 -0.97 9.17
C GLN A 225 -6.39 0.10 9.88
N PRO A 226 -7.03 0.97 10.69
CA PRO A 226 -6.29 1.94 11.48
C PRO A 226 -5.49 1.24 12.58
N VAL A 227 -4.38 1.86 12.99
CA VAL A 227 -3.63 1.45 14.17
C VAL A 227 -4.48 1.74 15.41
N LYS A 228 -4.76 0.69 16.21
CA LYS A 228 -5.67 0.76 17.38
C LYS A 228 -4.92 0.86 18.71
N THR A 229 -3.64 0.55 18.73
CA THR A 229 -2.81 0.60 19.94
C THR A 229 -2.39 2.04 20.25
N GLU A 230 -2.29 2.40 21.52
CA GLU A 230 -1.78 3.72 21.91
C GLU A 230 -0.28 3.84 21.63
N ASN A 231 0.51 2.84 21.99
CA ASN A 231 1.93 2.77 21.66
C ASN A 231 2.10 2.08 20.31
N ILE A 232 2.84 2.72 19.40
CA ILE A 232 3.06 2.16 18.05
C ILE A 232 3.76 0.80 18.08
N LYS A 233 4.62 0.54 19.06
CA LYS A 233 5.35 -0.73 19.18
C LYS A 233 4.46 -1.93 19.51
N ASP A 234 3.29 -1.70 20.07
CA ASP A 234 2.33 -2.75 20.41
C ASP A 234 1.46 -3.14 19.20
N HIS A 235 1.56 -2.36 18.11
CA HIS A 235 0.82 -2.63 16.89
C HIS A 235 1.39 -3.86 16.18
N LYS A 236 0.50 -4.80 15.88
CA LYS A 236 0.81 -5.97 15.04
C LYS A 236 0.29 -5.74 13.64
N ILE A 237 1.21 -5.57 12.70
CA ILE A 237 0.84 -5.44 11.29
C ILE A 237 0.40 -6.80 10.74
N HIS A 238 -0.56 -6.79 9.80
CA HIS A 238 -0.97 -8.01 9.11
C HIS A 238 0.17 -8.53 8.24
N LYS A 239 0.31 -9.87 8.24
CA LYS A 239 1.29 -10.54 7.37
C LYS A 239 0.84 -10.47 5.93
N GLU A 240 1.75 -10.08 5.05
CA GLU A 240 1.55 -10.02 3.60
C GLU A 240 2.59 -10.90 2.92
N PHE A 241 2.16 -11.65 1.90
CA PHE A 241 3.08 -12.50 1.14
C PHE A 241 3.93 -11.64 0.21
N VAL A 242 5.23 -11.87 0.23
CA VAL A 242 6.24 -11.14 -0.55
C VAL A 242 7.04 -12.12 -1.39
N GLU A 243 7.30 -11.74 -2.63
CA GLU A 243 8.24 -12.42 -3.51
C GLU A 243 9.18 -11.42 -4.16
N VAL A 244 10.45 -11.51 -3.80
CA VAL A 244 11.59 -10.74 -4.35
C VAL A 244 12.67 -11.74 -4.73
N SER A 245 13.07 -11.78 -6.00
CA SER A 245 14.10 -12.73 -6.46
C SER A 245 15.52 -12.32 -6.01
N ASP A 246 16.44 -13.29 -5.96
CA ASP A 246 17.86 -13.03 -5.74
C ASP A 246 18.42 -12.07 -6.79
N GLU A 247 18.01 -12.21 -8.07
CA GLU A 247 18.41 -11.33 -9.16
C GLU A 247 18.10 -9.85 -8.87
N ILE A 248 16.92 -9.55 -8.30
CA ILE A 248 16.53 -8.18 -7.94
C ILE A 248 17.44 -7.66 -6.82
N VAL A 249 17.72 -8.49 -5.80
CA VAL A 249 18.61 -8.10 -4.69
C VAL A 249 20.02 -7.80 -5.21
N ASP A 250 20.55 -8.63 -6.12
CA ASP A 250 21.87 -8.44 -6.72
C ASP A 250 21.94 -7.19 -7.58
N LYS A 251 20.92 -6.92 -8.41
CA LYS A 251 20.82 -5.68 -9.21
C LYS A 251 20.79 -4.43 -8.33
N VAL A 252 20.01 -4.46 -7.23
CA VAL A 252 19.96 -3.35 -6.27
C VAL A 252 21.33 -3.14 -5.62
N LYS A 253 22.01 -4.21 -5.15
CA LYS A 253 23.38 -4.13 -4.59
C LYS A 253 24.35 -3.53 -5.61
N GLN A 254 24.31 -3.99 -6.86
CA GLN A 254 25.16 -3.50 -7.95
C GLN A 254 24.90 -2.01 -8.25
N ALA A 255 23.65 -1.60 -8.37
CA ALA A 255 23.28 -0.20 -8.62
C ALA A 255 23.79 0.70 -7.48
N LYS A 256 23.58 0.31 -6.22
CA LYS A 256 24.09 1.06 -5.05
C LYS A 256 25.62 1.17 -5.03
N ASN A 257 26.33 0.09 -5.36
CA ASN A 257 27.81 0.11 -5.45
C ASN A 257 28.30 1.06 -6.55
N ASN A 258 27.48 1.28 -7.58
CA ASN A 258 27.73 2.22 -8.68
C ASN A 258 27.23 3.64 -8.39
N GLY A 259 26.78 3.93 -7.16
CA GLY A 259 26.25 5.24 -6.74
C GLY A 259 24.91 5.60 -7.38
N LYS A 260 24.15 4.61 -7.87
CA LYS A 260 22.83 4.81 -8.47
C LYS A 260 21.71 4.79 -7.43
N LYS A 261 20.62 5.50 -7.70
CA LYS A 261 19.47 5.63 -6.81
C LYS A 261 18.47 4.49 -7.03
N ILE A 262 17.89 4.06 -5.93
CA ILE A 262 16.84 3.02 -5.91
C ILE A 262 15.52 3.69 -5.60
N PHE A 263 14.62 3.72 -6.58
CA PHE A 263 13.27 4.26 -6.45
C PHE A 263 12.27 3.14 -6.16
N ALA A 264 11.53 3.23 -5.06
CA ALA A 264 10.42 2.33 -4.76
C ALA A 264 9.08 3.00 -5.09
N VAL A 265 8.26 2.33 -5.88
CA VAL A 265 6.88 2.77 -6.18
C VAL A 265 5.93 2.15 -5.17
N GLY A 266 5.54 2.94 -4.19
CA GLY A 266 4.64 2.56 -3.11
C GLY A 266 5.33 2.03 -1.86
N THR A 267 4.62 2.17 -0.75
CA THR A 267 5.05 1.66 0.56
C THR A 267 5.15 0.13 0.60
N THR A 268 4.34 -0.56 -0.21
CA THR A 268 4.38 -2.02 -0.38
C THR A 268 5.69 -2.47 -1.00
N THR A 269 6.12 -1.81 -2.08
CA THR A 269 7.41 -2.09 -2.73
C THR A 269 8.57 -1.82 -1.77
N LEU A 270 8.54 -0.69 -1.08
CA LEU A 270 9.58 -0.36 -0.09
C LEU A 270 9.67 -1.44 0.98
N ARG A 271 8.54 -1.88 1.56
CA ARG A 271 8.52 -2.94 2.59
C ARG A 271 9.08 -4.27 2.05
N ALA A 272 8.70 -4.65 0.83
CA ALA A 272 9.16 -5.90 0.22
C ALA A 272 10.69 -5.91 0.02
N ILE A 273 11.23 -4.84 -0.57
CA ILE A 273 12.67 -4.72 -0.81
C ILE A 273 13.45 -4.64 0.50
N GLU A 274 13.01 -3.85 1.48
CA GLU A 274 13.69 -3.79 2.77
C GLU A 274 13.62 -5.12 3.53
N THR A 275 12.53 -5.91 3.38
CA THR A 275 12.46 -7.28 3.91
C THR A 275 13.55 -8.16 3.31
N ALA A 276 13.71 -8.17 1.97
CA ALA A 276 14.74 -8.96 1.29
C ALA A 276 16.16 -8.52 1.70
N PHE A 277 16.37 -7.21 1.93
CA PHE A 277 17.65 -6.67 2.38
C PHE A 277 17.98 -6.92 3.86
N ILE A 278 16.97 -7.17 4.70
CA ILE A 278 17.17 -7.68 6.06
C ILE A 278 17.69 -9.11 6.00
N GLU A 279 17.11 -9.94 5.13
CA GLU A 279 17.49 -11.35 4.90
C GLU A 279 18.74 -11.51 4.01
N GLU A 280 19.22 -10.42 3.40
CA GLU A 280 20.41 -10.32 2.53
C GLU A 280 20.38 -11.21 1.26
N LYS A 281 19.20 -11.69 0.88
CA LYS A 281 18.94 -12.58 -0.27
C LYS A 281 17.53 -12.35 -0.80
N GLY A 282 17.17 -13.04 -1.88
CA GLY A 282 15.78 -13.11 -2.33
C GLY A 282 14.86 -13.61 -1.22
N TYR A 283 13.62 -13.17 -1.24
CA TYR A 283 12.64 -13.47 -0.19
C TYR A 283 11.33 -13.94 -0.81
N LYS A 284 10.84 -15.09 -0.35
CA LYS A 284 9.55 -15.64 -0.79
C LYS A 284 8.81 -16.25 0.40
N ASP A 285 8.18 -15.41 1.20
CA ASP A 285 7.40 -15.80 2.39
C ASP A 285 6.57 -14.63 2.90
N PHE A 286 5.84 -14.82 3.97
CA PHE A 286 5.07 -13.78 4.65
C PHE A 286 5.96 -12.83 5.45
N THR A 287 5.79 -11.52 5.24
CA THR A 287 6.42 -10.48 6.06
C THR A 287 5.41 -9.80 6.97
N ASP A 288 5.82 -9.52 8.20
CA ASP A 288 5.15 -8.63 9.14
C ASP A 288 6.03 -7.41 9.49
N LEU A 289 6.92 -7.04 8.56
CA LEU A 289 7.80 -5.90 8.74
C LEU A 289 7.01 -4.61 8.94
N PHE A 290 7.04 -4.10 10.17
CA PHE A 290 6.45 -2.82 10.54
C PHE A 290 7.53 -1.74 10.59
N ILE A 291 7.46 -0.79 9.64
CA ILE A 291 8.40 0.31 9.53
C ILE A 291 7.83 1.54 10.22
N TYR A 292 8.57 2.06 11.21
CA TYR A 292 8.26 3.27 11.95
C TYR A 292 9.55 4.04 12.29
N PRO A 293 9.49 5.30 12.78
CA PRO A 293 10.69 6.09 13.07
C PRO A 293 11.75 5.35 13.90
N GLY A 294 12.98 5.39 13.43
CA GLY A 294 14.11 4.61 13.94
C GLY A 294 14.51 3.41 13.08
N PHE A 295 13.69 3.05 12.07
CA PHE A 295 14.06 2.00 11.11
C PHE A 295 15.22 2.46 10.22
N LYS A 296 16.18 1.57 9.98
CA LYS A 296 17.35 1.83 9.13
C LYS A 296 17.16 1.22 7.76
N PHE A 297 16.88 2.06 6.78
CA PHE A 297 16.71 1.65 5.38
C PHE A 297 18.04 1.26 4.76
N LYS A 298 18.11 0.07 4.17
CA LYS A 298 19.30 -0.49 3.54
C LYS A 298 19.28 -0.33 2.01
N ALA A 299 18.13 -0.45 1.39
CA ALA A 299 17.97 -0.56 -0.05
C ALA A 299 17.49 0.73 -0.72
N VAL A 300 16.35 1.26 -0.27
CA VAL A 300 15.61 2.32 -0.97
C VAL A 300 16.17 3.71 -0.65
N ASP A 301 16.38 4.52 -1.69
CA ASP A 301 16.85 5.90 -1.57
C ASP A 301 15.75 6.93 -1.85
N MET A 302 14.79 6.57 -2.73
CA MET A 302 13.70 7.42 -3.17
C MET A 302 12.36 6.67 -3.08
N LEU A 303 11.36 7.29 -2.48
CA LEU A 303 10.01 6.72 -2.33
C LEU A 303 9.00 7.56 -3.12
N ILE A 304 8.27 6.90 -4.03
CA ILE A 304 7.10 7.45 -4.72
C ILE A 304 5.87 6.90 -4.01
N THR A 305 5.02 7.74 -3.43
CA THR A 305 3.86 7.28 -2.66
C THR A 305 2.70 8.28 -2.68
N ASN A 306 1.50 7.82 -2.33
CA ASN A 306 0.34 8.70 -2.10
C ASN A 306 0.42 9.37 -0.73
N PHE A 307 -0.47 10.34 -0.49
CA PHE A 307 -0.74 10.84 0.86
C PHE A 307 -1.59 9.85 1.64
N HIS A 308 -1.27 9.64 2.91
CA HIS A 308 -1.85 8.59 3.76
C HIS A 308 -2.74 9.17 4.86
N LEU A 309 -3.64 8.35 5.40
CA LEU A 309 -4.51 8.70 6.52
C LEU A 309 -3.74 9.05 7.79
N PRO A 310 -4.26 9.96 8.63
CA PRO A 310 -3.75 10.17 9.97
C PRO A 310 -3.77 8.86 10.78
N LYS A 311 -2.84 8.71 11.70
CA LYS A 311 -2.70 7.54 12.60
C LYS A 311 -2.53 6.19 11.88
N SER A 312 -2.11 6.19 10.60
CA SER A 312 -1.91 4.95 9.83
C SER A 312 -0.47 4.46 9.90
N SER A 313 -0.29 3.14 9.76
CA SER A 313 1.04 2.52 9.63
C SER A 313 1.83 3.05 8.44
N LEU A 314 1.14 3.48 7.38
CA LEU A 314 1.76 4.05 6.18
C LEU A 314 2.32 5.45 6.44
N LEU A 315 1.63 6.28 7.24
CA LEU A 315 2.16 7.58 7.67
C LEU A 315 3.39 7.40 8.58
N MET A 316 3.38 6.37 9.43
CA MET A 316 4.53 6.02 10.28
C MET A 316 5.74 5.61 9.44
N LEU A 317 5.52 4.85 8.34
CA LEU A 317 6.56 4.47 7.39
C LEU A 317 7.15 5.70 6.68
N VAL A 318 6.31 6.63 6.20
CA VAL A 318 6.77 7.89 5.61
C VAL A 318 7.58 8.68 6.63
N SER A 319 7.12 8.74 7.88
CA SER A 319 7.85 9.42 8.98
C SER A 319 9.19 8.75 9.31
N ALA A 320 9.29 7.44 9.14
CA ALA A 320 10.58 6.74 9.25
C ALA A 320 11.52 7.12 8.11
N PHE A 321 10.97 7.28 6.88
CA PHE A 321 11.75 7.49 5.67
C PHE A 321 12.35 8.90 5.57
N ILE A 322 11.56 9.93 5.86
CA ILE A 322 11.98 11.33 5.71
C ILE A 322 12.16 12.08 7.04
N GLY A 323 11.91 11.41 8.16
CA GLY A 323 11.89 12.02 9.49
C GLY A 323 10.54 12.60 9.88
N PHE A 324 10.24 12.55 11.17
CA PHE A 324 8.94 12.90 11.74
C PHE A 324 8.54 14.37 11.49
N GLU A 325 9.45 15.31 11.77
CA GLU A 325 9.17 16.75 11.59
C GLU A 325 8.99 17.12 10.12
N ASN A 326 9.75 16.50 9.20
CA ASN A 326 9.58 16.70 7.77
C ASN A 326 8.24 16.17 7.30
N THR A 327 7.79 15.04 7.83
CA THR A 327 6.47 14.48 7.50
C THR A 327 5.36 15.42 7.91
N LYS A 328 5.38 15.95 9.13
CA LYS A 328 4.40 16.95 9.58
C LYS A 328 4.35 18.14 8.63
N LYS A 329 5.52 18.74 8.34
CA LYS A 329 5.62 19.89 7.43
C LYS A 329 5.05 19.60 6.05
N ILE A 330 5.33 18.41 5.47
CA ILE A 330 4.82 18.03 4.15
C ILE A 330 3.30 17.89 4.16
N TYR A 331 2.74 17.25 5.20
CA TYR A 331 1.30 17.05 5.30
C TYR A 331 0.55 18.36 5.56
N ASP A 332 1.11 19.26 6.37
CA ASP A 332 0.57 20.62 6.56
C ASP A 332 0.53 21.38 5.23
N VAL A 333 1.63 21.38 4.47
CA VAL A 333 1.70 21.98 3.13
C VAL A 333 0.70 21.33 2.18
N ALA A 334 0.58 20.00 2.20
CA ALA A 334 -0.34 19.28 1.31
C ALA A 334 -1.80 19.65 1.56
N VAL A 335 -2.20 19.81 2.83
CA VAL A 335 -3.55 20.27 3.21
C VAL A 335 -3.77 21.72 2.79
N GLN A 336 -2.83 22.64 3.09
CA GLN A 336 -2.90 24.06 2.72
C GLN A 336 -2.98 24.27 1.20
N GLU A 337 -2.18 23.51 0.44
CA GLU A 337 -2.12 23.55 -1.01
C GLU A 337 -3.22 22.71 -1.68
N LYS A 338 -4.12 22.13 -0.90
CA LYS A 338 -5.26 21.34 -1.38
C LYS A 338 -4.84 20.20 -2.32
N TYR A 339 -3.84 19.44 -1.92
CA TYR A 339 -3.54 18.17 -2.57
C TYR A 339 -4.68 17.18 -2.36
N ARG A 340 -4.89 16.30 -3.32
CA ARG A 340 -5.84 15.20 -3.21
C ARG A 340 -5.19 14.04 -2.47
N PHE A 341 -5.91 13.44 -1.54
CA PHE A 341 -5.38 12.40 -0.64
C PHE A 341 -5.84 11.01 -1.05
N LEU A 342 -5.07 10.00 -0.62
CA LEU A 342 -5.33 8.57 -0.68
C LEU A 342 -5.21 7.99 -2.10
N SER A 343 -5.86 6.82 -2.36
CA SER A 343 -5.64 5.96 -3.54
C SER A 343 -5.76 6.67 -4.89
N TYR A 344 -6.77 7.51 -5.06
CA TYR A 344 -7.00 8.29 -6.28
C TYR A 344 -6.51 9.73 -6.18
N GLY A 345 -5.81 10.03 -5.11
CA GLY A 345 -5.25 11.34 -4.85
C GLY A 345 -4.00 11.66 -5.66
N ASP A 346 -3.20 12.55 -5.14
CA ASP A 346 -1.93 13.00 -5.69
C ASP A 346 -0.76 12.19 -5.13
N ALA A 347 0.44 12.44 -5.61
CA ALA A 347 1.64 11.70 -5.25
C ALA A 347 2.69 12.57 -4.56
N MET A 348 3.59 11.90 -3.86
CA MET A 348 4.83 12.45 -3.32
C MET A 348 6.03 11.71 -3.92
N LEU A 349 7.13 12.45 -4.16
CA LEU A 349 8.48 11.90 -4.36
C LEU A 349 9.35 12.35 -3.19
N LEU A 350 9.82 11.40 -2.43
CA LEU A 350 10.50 11.61 -1.15
C LEU A 350 11.92 11.03 -1.19
N LYS A 351 12.93 11.83 -0.82
CA LYS A 351 14.29 11.37 -0.61
C LYS A 351 14.45 10.89 0.83
N LYS A 352 15.09 9.73 1.00
CA LYS A 352 15.46 9.20 2.32
C LYS A 352 16.25 10.22 3.12
N ASN A 353 15.91 10.38 4.39
CA ASN A 353 16.68 11.22 5.30
C ASN A 353 18.04 10.57 5.60
N GLU A 354 19.11 11.31 5.45
CA GLU A 354 20.45 10.88 5.85
C GLU A 354 20.55 11.11 7.37
N VAL A 355 20.51 10.02 8.15
CA VAL A 355 20.67 10.05 9.62
C VAL A 355 22.11 9.68 9.97
#